data_0a8643f4371b3e0b7e880b8b775a82d5
#
_entry.id   0a8643f4371b3e0b7e880b8b775a82d5
#
_cell.length_a   1.000
_cell.length_b   1.000
_cell.length_c   1.000
_cell.angle_alpha   90.00
_cell.angle_beta   90.00
_cell.angle_gamma   90.00
#
_symmetry.space_group_name_H-M   'P 1'
#
loop_
_entity.id
_entity.type
_entity.pdbx_description
1 polymer ?
#
loop_
_entity_poly.entity_id
_entity_poly.type
_entity_poly.pdbx_seq_one_letter_code
_entity_poly.pdbx_strand_id
1 'polypeptide(L)'
;MYSSKKLKAYFLRLLTNTKTTKFDIKNARNILFLRYDRIGDMVITTPVFRELKREYPEINISVLASKVNQTILDNNPYVDKVYINFKNNLLRDLPTLLKLRNKKYDVCVEFDHSVIPHSIARLRIIKPKKIISVIKEGRYGVKGDELKLYDCFTDKPKDAHFRDIWLDTLRPFGVAPKSNEYDLYITDKQEEFANTYLKQYYPKCLIGINLEGAVKGKRIQFVELE
;
A
#
# COMPACT_ATOMS: atom_id res chain seq x y z
N MET A 1 32.64 8.08 -4.23
CA MET A 1 31.29 7.52 -4.46
C MET A 1 31.05 6.14 -3.81
N TYR A 2 32.05 5.28 -3.66
CA TYR A 2 31.95 3.95 -3.01
C TYR A 2 31.68 4.02 -1.49
N SER A 3 32.23 5.01 -0.80
CA SER A 3 32.06 5.25 0.65
C SER A 3 30.62 5.58 1.06
N SER A 4 29.91 6.37 0.27
CA SER A 4 28.52 6.78 0.56
C SER A 4 27.50 5.62 0.53
N LYS A 5 27.71 4.62 -0.36
CA LYS A 5 26.84 3.43 -0.41
C LYS A 5 27.04 2.53 0.81
N LYS A 6 28.30 2.30 1.23
CA LYS A 6 28.63 1.51 2.42
C LYS A 6 28.06 2.13 3.69
N LEU A 7 28.15 3.45 3.82
CA LEU A 7 27.60 4.19 4.95
C LEU A 7 26.08 4.08 5.01
N LYS A 8 25.39 4.23 3.88
CA LYS A 8 23.94 4.03 3.79
C LYS A 8 23.53 2.60 4.14
N ALA A 9 24.24 1.59 3.65
CA ALA A 9 23.99 0.20 3.98
C ALA A 9 24.15 -0.06 5.49
N TYR A 10 25.20 0.48 6.10
CA TYR A 10 25.44 0.38 7.55
C TYR A 10 24.26 0.98 8.36
N PHE A 11 23.85 2.20 8.04
CA PHE A 11 22.71 2.84 8.71
C PHE A 11 21.40 2.09 8.52
N LEU A 12 21.14 1.55 7.32
CA LEU A 12 19.94 0.74 7.06
C LEU A 12 19.95 -0.54 7.91
N ARG A 13 21.08 -1.26 7.97
CA ARG A 13 21.21 -2.45 8.83
C ARG A 13 21.03 -2.10 10.31
N LEU A 14 21.60 -1.00 10.78
CA LEU A 14 21.41 -0.53 12.16
C LEU A 14 19.94 -0.19 12.45
N LEU A 15 19.28 0.54 11.58
CA LEU A 15 17.88 0.90 11.72
C LEU A 15 16.94 -0.32 11.67
N THR A 16 17.32 -1.39 10.98
CA THR A 16 16.50 -2.60 10.83
C THR A 16 16.84 -3.68 11.84
N ASN A 17 17.89 -3.53 12.62
CA ASN A 17 18.26 -4.49 13.67
C ASN A 17 17.33 -4.33 14.88
N THR A 18 16.20 -5.04 14.87
CA THR A 18 15.20 -4.99 15.94
C THR A 18 14.94 -6.36 16.51
N LYS A 19 14.54 -6.40 17.80
CA LYS A 19 14.07 -7.65 18.41
C LYS A 19 12.66 -7.94 17.92
N THR A 20 12.42 -9.16 17.45
CA THR A 20 11.08 -9.65 17.12
C THR A 20 10.27 -9.82 18.42
N THR A 21 9.01 -9.41 18.38
CA THR A 21 8.08 -9.66 19.50
C THR A 21 7.48 -11.06 19.39
N LYS A 22 7.21 -11.70 20.52
CA LYS A 22 6.48 -12.98 20.59
C LYS A 22 4.97 -12.72 20.45
N PHE A 23 4.54 -12.18 19.31
CA PHE A 23 3.14 -11.91 19.03
C PHE A 23 2.68 -12.79 17.86
N ASP A 24 1.55 -13.48 18.04
CA ASP A 24 0.94 -14.27 16.96
C ASP A 24 0.06 -13.35 16.10
N ILE A 25 0.36 -13.29 14.81
CA ILE A 25 -0.34 -12.45 13.83
C ILE A 25 -1.85 -12.81 13.75
N LYS A 26 -2.22 -14.05 13.98
CA LYS A 26 -3.63 -14.51 13.98
C LYS A 26 -4.46 -13.86 15.10
N ASN A 27 -3.81 -13.36 16.15
CA ASN A 27 -4.46 -12.66 17.27
C ASN A 27 -4.50 -11.13 17.06
N ALA A 28 -4.13 -10.63 15.89
CA ALA A 28 -4.13 -9.21 15.60
C ALA A 28 -5.55 -8.63 15.59
N ARG A 29 -5.70 -7.43 16.14
CA ARG A 29 -6.96 -6.68 16.18
C ARG A 29 -6.84 -5.30 15.51
N ASN A 30 -5.65 -4.70 15.58
CA ASN A 30 -5.38 -3.38 15.01
C ASN A 30 -4.33 -3.50 13.92
N ILE A 31 -4.74 -3.34 12.68
CA ILE A 31 -3.89 -3.49 11.51
C ILE A 31 -3.68 -2.13 10.85
N LEU A 32 -2.45 -1.84 10.47
CA LEU A 32 -2.10 -0.66 9.68
C LEU A 32 -1.53 -1.10 8.33
N PHE A 33 -2.12 -0.61 7.26
CA PHE A 33 -1.59 -0.76 5.91
C PHE A 33 -0.86 0.51 5.48
N LEU A 34 0.35 0.37 4.96
CA LEU A 34 1.11 1.47 4.35
C LEU A 34 0.92 1.42 2.84
N ARG A 35 0.07 2.30 2.30
CA ARG A 35 -0.23 2.37 0.87
C ARG A 35 -0.40 3.82 0.42
N TYR A 36 0.70 4.50 0.22
CA TYR A 36 0.74 5.93 -0.13
C TYR A 36 1.33 6.22 -1.52
N ASP A 37 1.27 5.23 -2.43
CA ASP A 37 1.82 5.33 -3.78
C ASP A 37 0.85 6.01 -4.76
N ARG A 38 0.52 5.34 -5.86
CA ARG A 38 -0.37 5.83 -6.91
C ARG A 38 -1.81 5.39 -6.66
N ILE A 39 -2.75 5.98 -7.40
CA ILE A 39 -4.17 5.62 -7.37
C ILE A 39 -4.35 4.13 -7.72
N GLY A 40 -3.79 3.67 -8.85
CA GLY A 40 -3.89 2.28 -9.26
C GLY A 40 -3.34 1.29 -8.24
N ASP A 41 -2.26 1.65 -7.53
CA ASP A 41 -1.71 0.83 -6.46
C ASP A 41 -2.71 0.67 -5.30
N MET A 42 -3.48 1.71 -4.97
CA MET A 42 -4.54 1.62 -3.97
C MET A 42 -5.69 0.74 -4.46
N VAL A 43 -6.15 0.93 -5.71
CA VAL A 43 -7.22 0.12 -6.30
C VAL A 43 -6.91 -1.37 -6.21
N ILE A 44 -5.73 -1.80 -6.67
CA ILE A 44 -5.34 -3.21 -6.64
C ILE A 44 -5.10 -3.76 -5.22
N THR A 45 -5.10 -2.88 -4.20
CA THR A 45 -4.97 -3.29 -2.79
C THR A 45 -6.34 -3.43 -2.10
N THR A 46 -7.42 -2.89 -2.65
CA THR A 46 -8.74 -2.92 -2.01
C THR A 46 -9.24 -4.33 -1.67
N PRO A 47 -9.01 -5.39 -2.50
CA PRO A 47 -9.39 -6.75 -2.14
C PRO A 47 -8.75 -7.25 -0.83
N VAL A 48 -7.54 -6.76 -0.51
CA VAL A 48 -6.85 -7.15 0.73
C VAL A 48 -7.65 -6.72 1.97
N PHE A 49 -8.18 -5.50 1.95
CA PHE A 49 -8.99 -4.97 3.06
C PHE A 49 -10.29 -5.77 3.20
N ARG A 50 -10.97 -6.03 2.08
CA ARG A 50 -12.21 -6.82 2.05
C ARG A 50 -12.01 -8.22 2.59
N GLU A 51 -11.05 -8.98 2.04
CA GLU A 51 -10.84 -10.36 2.41
C GLU A 51 -10.44 -10.51 3.88
N LEU A 52 -9.59 -9.58 4.38
CA LEU A 52 -9.23 -9.57 5.80
C LEU A 52 -10.43 -9.26 6.70
N LYS A 53 -11.23 -8.25 6.36
CA LYS A 53 -12.40 -7.83 7.16
C LYS A 53 -13.54 -8.86 7.12
N ARG A 54 -13.69 -9.59 6.00
CA ARG A 54 -14.64 -10.69 5.89
C ARG A 54 -14.31 -11.87 6.77
N GLU A 55 -13.03 -12.23 6.85
CA GLU A 55 -12.59 -13.33 7.70
C GLU A 55 -12.61 -12.94 9.19
N TYR A 56 -12.25 -11.68 9.48
CA TYR A 56 -12.17 -11.14 10.84
C TYR A 56 -12.96 -9.82 10.94
N PRO A 57 -14.29 -9.85 11.10
CA PRO A 57 -15.12 -8.63 11.13
C PRO A 57 -14.72 -7.61 12.21
N GLU A 58 -14.20 -8.09 13.34
CA GLU A 58 -13.80 -7.26 14.50
C GLU A 58 -12.44 -6.58 14.35
N ILE A 59 -11.71 -6.86 13.27
CA ILE A 59 -10.41 -6.21 13.03
C ILE A 59 -10.60 -4.73 12.69
N ASN A 60 -9.79 -3.88 13.31
CA ASN A 60 -9.69 -2.48 12.95
C ASN A 60 -8.61 -2.29 11.87
N ILE A 61 -9.03 -1.88 10.69
CA ILE A 61 -8.16 -1.61 9.54
C ILE A 61 -7.95 -0.11 9.42
N SER A 62 -6.68 0.31 9.55
CA SER A 62 -6.24 1.66 9.25
C SER A 62 -5.34 1.67 8.04
N VAL A 63 -5.41 2.72 7.23
CA VAL A 63 -4.56 2.89 6.04
C VAL A 63 -3.82 4.22 6.13
N LEU A 64 -2.50 4.18 5.96
CA LEU A 64 -1.69 5.37 5.71
C LEU A 64 -1.62 5.58 4.20
N ALA A 65 -2.44 6.48 3.69
CA ALA A 65 -2.62 6.80 2.29
C ALA A 65 -1.90 8.09 1.90
N SER A 66 -1.78 8.38 0.61
CA SER A 66 -1.39 9.70 0.10
C SER A 66 -2.63 10.58 -0.13
N LYS A 67 -2.41 11.90 -0.26
CA LYS A 67 -3.49 12.82 -0.66
C LYS A 67 -4.16 12.45 -1.98
N VAL A 68 -3.41 11.78 -2.87
CA VAL A 68 -3.89 11.46 -4.22
C VAL A 68 -4.73 10.18 -4.22
N ASN A 69 -4.33 9.15 -3.46
CA ASN A 69 -4.97 7.84 -3.52
C ASN A 69 -5.99 7.59 -2.39
N GLN A 70 -6.11 8.50 -1.40
CA GLN A 70 -7.09 8.34 -0.32
C GLN A 70 -8.54 8.27 -0.82
N THR A 71 -8.86 8.98 -1.91
CA THR A 71 -10.22 9.04 -2.47
C THR A 71 -10.73 7.67 -2.94
N ILE A 72 -9.83 6.72 -3.21
CA ILE A 72 -10.20 5.33 -3.52
C ILE A 72 -10.82 4.63 -2.31
N LEU A 73 -10.52 5.12 -1.11
CA LEU A 73 -11.03 4.57 0.15
C LEU A 73 -12.29 5.28 0.66
N ASP A 74 -12.75 6.32 -0.06
CA ASP A 74 -13.98 7.00 0.30
C ASP A 74 -15.15 6.00 0.23
N ASN A 75 -15.94 5.96 1.30
CA ASN A 75 -17.06 5.02 1.48
C ASN A 75 -16.69 3.52 1.47
N ASN A 76 -15.43 3.16 1.55
CA ASN A 76 -15.01 1.76 1.62
C ASN A 76 -15.38 1.17 3.00
N PRO A 77 -16.32 0.19 3.10
CA PRO A 77 -16.83 -0.32 4.36
C PRO A 77 -15.81 -1.20 5.11
N TYR A 78 -14.71 -1.57 4.46
CA TYR A 78 -13.68 -2.44 5.05
C TYR A 78 -12.53 -1.67 5.68
N VAL A 79 -12.50 -0.33 5.54
CA VAL A 79 -11.44 0.53 6.09
C VAL A 79 -12.02 1.42 7.17
N ASP A 80 -11.59 1.22 8.41
CA ASP A 80 -12.12 1.97 9.56
C ASP A 80 -11.50 3.37 9.67
N LYS A 81 -10.25 3.56 9.20
CA LYS A 81 -9.56 4.86 9.31
C LYS A 81 -8.49 5.09 8.26
N VAL A 82 -8.49 6.28 7.69
CA VAL A 82 -7.47 6.74 6.75
C VAL A 82 -6.64 7.85 7.38
N TYR A 83 -5.31 7.76 7.24
CA TYR A 83 -4.33 8.76 7.62
C TYR A 83 -3.55 9.21 6.39
N ILE A 84 -3.14 10.48 6.37
CA ILE A 84 -2.46 11.04 5.21
C ILE A 84 -0.96 11.11 5.44
N ASN A 85 -0.24 10.61 4.45
CA ASN A 85 1.21 10.69 4.31
C ASN A 85 1.59 11.82 3.35
N PHE A 86 2.60 12.60 3.72
CA PHE A 86 3.17 13.65 2.87
C PHE A 86 4.45 13.10 2.21
N LYS A 87 4.26 12.41 1.10
CA LYS A 87 5.32 11.74 0.35
C LYS A 87 6.62 12.54 0.30
N ASN A 88 7.73 11.89 0.63
CA ASN A 88 9.10 12.43 0.65
C ASN A 88 9.39 13.53 1.72
N ASN A 89 8.49 13.78 2.66
CA ASN A 89 8.74 14.72 3.74
C ASN A 89 8.45 14.09 5.11
N LEU A 90 9.46 13.41 5.67
CA LEU A 90 9.34 12.68 6.93
C LEU A 90 9.04 13.63 8.12
N LEU A 91 9.57 14.85 8.09
CA LEU A 91 9.31 15.85 9.15
C LEU A 91 7.83 16.26 9.16
N ARG A 92 7.24 16.43 7.99
CA ARG A 92 5.82 16.75 7.86
C ARG A 92 4.91 15.57 8.23
N ASP A 93 5.41 14.34 8.07
CA ASP A 93 4.71 13.13 8.49
C ASP A 93 4.78 12.90 10.00
N LEU A 94 5.75 13.47 10.69
CA LEU A 94 6.06 13.14 12.09
C LEU A 94 4.86 13.21 13.04
N PRO A 95 3.99 14.24 13.02
CA PRO A 95 2.80 14.27 13.86
C PRO A 95 1.86 13.08 13.62
N THR A 96 1.64 12.74 12.33
CA THR A 96 0.84 11.59 11.94
C THR A 96 1.47 10.27 12.40
N LEU A 97 2.78 10.12 12.23
CA LEU A 97 3.51 8.92 12.64
C LEU A 97 3.50 8.72 14.16
N LEU A 98 3.61 9.78 14.95
CA LEU A 98 3.49 9.73 16.41
C LEU A 98 2.07 9.38 16.85
N LYS A 99 1.05 9.89 16.15
CA LYS A 99 -0.34 9.50 16.38
C LYS A 99 -0.55 8.01 16.09
N LEU A 100 0.01 7.49 14.99
CA LEU A 100 -0.04 6.08 14.65
C LEU A 100 0.70 5.22 15.69
N ARG A 101 1.86 5.65 16.17
CA ARG A 101 2.60 4.98 17.24
C ARG A 101 1.76 4.81 18.51
N ASN A 102 1.04 5.85 18.91
CA ASN A 102 0.20 5.83 20.11
C ASN A 102 -1.01 4.88 19.99
N LYS A 103 -1.40 4.50 18.76
CA LYS A 103 -2.45 3.50 18.49
C LYS A 103 -2.01 2.07 18.77
N LYS A 104 -0.70 1.81 18.90
CA LYS A 104 -0.14 0.49 19.24
C LYS A 104 -0.63 -0.61 18.31
N TYR A 105 -0.41 -0.45 17.01
CA TYR A 105 -0.80 -1.46 16.01
C TYR A 105 -0.17 -2.82 16.30
N ASP A 106 -0.96 -3.87 16.13
CA ASP A 106 -0.50 -5.24 16.27
C ASP A 106 0.33 -5.66 15.05
N VAL A 107 -0.19 -5.36 13.87
CA VAL A 107 0.49 -5.67 12.61
C VAL A 107 0.51 -4.43 11.71
N CYS A 108 1.63 -4.23 11.03
CA CYS A 108 1.74 -3.32 9.91
C CYS A 108 2.04 -4.12 8.65
N VAL A 109 1.25 -3.89 7.60
CA VAL A 109 1.49 -4.47 6.26
C VAL A 109 2.03 -3.38 5.36
N GLU A 110 3.18 -3.62 4.75
CA GLU A 110 3.86 -2.66 3.89
C GLU A 110 4.11 -3.31 2.52
N PHE A 111 3.75 -2.59 1.46
CA PHE A 111 3.70 -3.11 0.10
C PHE A 111 4.88 -2.67 -0.79
N ASP A 112 5.88 -2.01 -0.26
CA ASP A 112 7.07 -1.63 -1.04
C ASP A 112 7.86 -2.89 -1.44
N HIS A 113 8.07 -3.08 -2.73
CA HIS A 113 8.82 -4.22 -3.30
C HIS A 113 10.32 -3.96 -3.44
N SER A 114 10.81 -2.86 -2.92
CA SER A 114 12.25 -2.56 -2.84
C SER A 114 12.61 -1.97 -1.48
N VAL A 115 13.89 -1.95 -1.15
CA VAL A 115 14.39 -1.33 0.08
C VAL A 115 14.24 0.19 -0.02
N ILE A 116 13.28 0.76 0.71
CA ILE A 116 12.97 2.20 0.73
C ILE A 116 13.29 2.78 2.11
N PRO A 117 14.32 3.64 2.25
CA PRO A 117 14.74 4.19 3.55
C PRO A 117 13.63 4.95 4.29
N HIS A 118 12.80 5.69 3.56
CA HIS A 118 11.70 6.44 4.18
C HIS A 118 10.62 5.52 4.77
N SER A 119 10.30 4.39 4.14
CA SER A 119 9.37 3.40 4.67
C SER A 119 9.92 2.75 5.92
N ILE A 120 11.20 2.39 5.91
CA ILE A 120 11.90 1.86 7.09
C ILE A 120 11.86 2.85 8.26
N ALA A 121 12.14 4.13 8.00
CA ALA A 121 12.07 5.17 9.03
C ALA A 121 10.65 5.31 9.61
N ARG A 122 9.61 5.29 8.77
CA ARG A 122 8.21 5.33 9.20
C ARG A 122 7.86 4.14 10.09
N LEU A 123 8.19 2.93 9.66
CA LEU A 123 7.96 1.71 10.45
C LEU A 123 8.67 1.76 11.81
N ARG A 124 9.88 2.31 11.86
CA ARG A 124 10.64 2.52 13.11
C ARG A 124 9.97 3.52 14.05
N ILE A 125 9.37 4.56 13.53
CA ILE A 125 8.64 5.56 14.33
C ILE A 125 7.32 4.95 14.81
N ILE A 126 6.54 4.30 13.95
CA ILE A 126 5.23 3.70 14.28
C ILE A 126 5.37 2.57 15.30
N LYS A 127 6.38 1.72 15.16
CA LYS A 127 6.67 0.60 16.07
C LYS A 127 5.50 -0.39 16.23
N PRO A 128 4.96 -0.99 15.19
CA PRO A 128 3.99 -2.07 15.35
C PRO A 128 4.65 -3.30 16.00
N LYS A 129 3.84 -4.23 16.51
CA LYS A 129 4.35 -5.47 17.11
C LYS A 129 4.95 -6.40 16.05
N LYS A 130 4.32 -6.47 14.87
CA LYS A 130 4.75 -7.27 13.72
C LYS A 130 4.69 -6.48 12.43
N ILE A 131 5.58 -6.80 11.50
CA ILE A 131 5.61 -6.18 10.17
C ILE A 131 5.63 -7.27 9.10
N ILE A 132 4.64 -7.24 8.23
CA ILE A 132 4.53 -8.10 7.05
C ILE A 132 4.89 -7.27 5.82
N SER A 133 5.63 -7.84 4.91
CA SER A 133 5.89 -7.26 3.60
C SER A 133 6.10 -8.34 2.55
N VAL A 134 6.22 -7.94 1.29
CA VAL A 134 6.67 -8.83 0.22
C VAL A 134 8.19 -8.86 0.16
N ILE A 135 8.74 -9.92 -0.44
CA ILE A 135 10.19 -10.03 -0.69
C ILE A 135 10.67 -8.79 -1.45
N LYS A 136 11.69 -8.13 -0.90
CA LYS A 136 12.18 -6.85 -1.41
C LYS A 136 13.35 -7.02 -2.34
N GLU A 137 13.33 -6.28 -3.42
CA GLU A 137 14.52 -6.08 -4.26
C GLU A 137 15.60 -5.34 -3.48
N GLY A 138 16.82 -5.86 -3.55
CA GLY A 138 17.96 -5.26 -2.87
C GLY A 138 18.30 -3.87 -3.42
N ARG A 139 18.66 -2.95 -2.53
CA ARG A 139 19.03 -1.57 -2.88
C ARG A 139 20.08 -1.04 -1.91
N TYR A 140 20.90 -0.11 -2.36
CA TYR A 140 21.97 0.53 -1.55
C TYR A 140 22.98 -0.45 -0.95
N GLY A 141 23.17 -1.65 -1.56
CA GLY A 141 24.07 -2.68 -1.05
C GLY A 141 23.50 -3.49 0.12
N VAL A 142 22.21 -3.46 0.31
CA VAL A 142 21.47 -4.28 1.29
C VAL A 142 20.52 -5.19 0.52
N LYS A 143 20.52 -6.50 0.82
CA LYS A 143 19.51 -7.43 0.32
C LYS A 143 18.22 -7.27 1.14
N GLY A 144 17.08 -7.57 0.51
CA GLY A 144 15.78 -7.41 1.18
C GLY A 144 15.59 -8.32 2.38
N ASP A 145 16.09 -9.56 2.28
CA ASP A 145 16.05 -10.59 3.32
C ASP A 145 17.01 -10.32 4.52
N GLU A 146 17.99 -9.42 4.37
CA GLU A 146 18.85 -8.99 5.46
C GLU A 146 18.16 -8.04 6.46
N LEU A 147 16.97 -7.53 6.13
CA LEU A 147 16.26 -6.53 6.92
C LEU A 147 15.48 -7.18 8.06
N LYS A 148 16.09 -7.34 9.21
CA LYS A 148 15.49 -7.92 10.44
C LYS A 148 14.29 -7.13 11.00
N LEU A 149 13.94 -6.00 10.41
CA LEU A 149 12.77 -5.21 10.76
C LEU A 149 11.46 -5.93 10.42
N TYR A 150 11.46 -6.72 9.34
CA TYR A 150 10.29 -7.42 8.85
C TYR A 150 10.20 -8.80 9.48
N ASP A 151 9.06 -9.11 10.07
CA ASP A 151 8.82 -10.40 10.74
C ASP A 151 8.40 -11.49 9.75
N CYS A 152 7.76 -11.10 8.66
CA CYS A 152 7.31 -12.02 7.62
C CYS A 152 7.44 -11.37 6.24
N PHE A 153 7.96 -12.16 5.29
CA PHE A 153 7.92 -11.84 3.88
C PHE A 153 7.03 -12.83 3.15
N THR A 154 6.20 -12.32 2.24
CA THR A 154 5.45 -13.15 1.29
C THR A 154 6.14 -13.14 -0.07
N ASP A 155 5.87 -14.16 -0.88
CA ASP A 155 6.52 -14.35 -2.16
C ASP A 155 6.08 -13.27 -3.17
N LYS A 156 6.96 -13.03 -4.15
CA LYS A 156 6.72 -12.14 -5.28
C LYS A 156 7.09 -12.87 -6.58
N PRO A 157 6.24 -13.77 -7.09
CA PRO A 157 6.49 -14.44 -8.35
C PRO A 157 6.58 -13.43 -9.49
N LYS A 158 7.50 -13.66 -10.45
CA LYS A 158 7.78 -12.70 -11.54
C LYS A 158 6.58 -12.44 -12.44
N ASP A 159 5.78 -13.48 -12.67
CA ASP A 159 4.66 -13.45 -13.62
C ASP A 159 3.30 -13.25 -12.92
N ALA A 160 3.30 -13.10 -11.59
CA ALA A 160 2.07 -12.86 -10.85
C ALA A 160 1.60 -11.41 -10.98
N HIS A 161 0.28 -11.23 -11.07
CA HIS A 161 -0.30 -9.90 -11.00
C HIS A 161 -0.11 -9.29 -9.60
N PHE A 162 0.19 -7.99 -9.52
CA PHE A 162 0.43 -7.33 -8.23
C PHE A 162 -0.72 -7.48 -7.23
N ARG A 163 -1.96 -7.51 -7.68
CA ARG A 163 -3.12 -7.79 -6.82
C ARG A 163 -2.96 -9.11 -6.07
N ASP A 164 -2.55 -10.16 -6.76
CA ASP A 164 -2.43 -11.51 -6.18
C ASP A 164 -1.24 -11.57 -5.21
N ILE A 165 -0.14 -10.86 -5.53
CA ILE A 165 0.99 -10.67 -4.62
C ILE A 165 0.55 -9.96 -3.34
N TRP A 166 -0.33 -8.93 -3.45
CA TRP A 166 -0.84 -8.22 -2.28
C TRP A 166 -1.82 -9.07 -1.47
N LEU A 167 -2.65 -9.85 -2.12
CA LEU A 167 -3.55 -10.80 -1.43
C LEU A 167 -2.78 -11.87 -0.66
N ASP A 168 -1.61 -12.32 -1.15
CA ASP A 168 -0.76 -13.27 -0.44
C ASP A 168 -0.23 -12.71 0.90
N THR A 169 -0.19 -11.38 1.08
CA THR A 169 0.14 -10.78 2.39
C THR A 169 -0.85 -11.12 3.51
N LEU A 170 -1.99 -11.71 3.17
CA LEU A 170 -2.98 -12.21 4.13
C LEU A 170 -2.69 -13.62 4.65
N ARG A 171 -1.81 -14.38 3.99
CA ARG A 171 -1.42 -15.74 4.41
C ARG A 171 -0.93 -15.81 5.86
N PRO A 172 -0.11 -14.88 6.39
CA PRO A 172 0.30 -14.89 7.79
C PRO A 172 -0.85 -14.74 8.79
N PHE A 173 -1.98 -14.16 8.38
CA PHE A 173 -3.20 -14.09 9.20
C PHE A 173 -4.03 -15.39 9.14
N GLY A 174 -3.67 -16.34 8.26
CA GLY A 174 -4.44 -17.54 8.00
C GLY A 174 -5.62 -17.32 7.04
N VAL A 175 -5.67 -16.20 6.35
CA VAL A 175 -6.73 -15.86 5.39
C VAL A 175 -6.38 -16.42 4.01
N ALA A 176 -7.33 -17.18 3.43
CA ALA A 176 -7.32 -17.60 2.03
C ALA A 176 -8.31 -16.71 1.24
N PRO A 177 -7.84 -15.81 0.38
CA PRO A 177 -8.74 -14.93 -0.37
C PRO A 177 -9.74 -15.69 -1.23
N LYS A 178 -11.02 -15.29 -1.18
CA LYS A 178 -12.12 -15.92 -1.96
C LYS A 178 -12.41 -15.16 -3.25
N SER A 179 -12.05 -13.88 -3.31
CA SER A 179 -12.24 -13.05 -4.50
C SER A 179 -11.06 -12.10 -4.67
N ASN A 180 -10.74 -11.83 -5.93
CA ASN A 180 -9.71 -10.89 -6.33
C ASN A 180 -10.27 -9.66 -7.07
N GLU A 181 -11.59 -9.45 -7.03
CA GLU A 181 -12.25 -8.30 -7.58
C GLU A 181 -11.89 -7.01 -6.84
N TYR A 182 -11.85 -5.90 -7.55
CA TYR A 182 -11.55 -4.60 -6.97
C TYR A 182 -12.79 -3.99 -6.33
N ASP A 183 -12.58 -3.25 -5.24
CA ASP A 183 -13.64 -2.57 -4.50
C ASP A 183 -13.53 -1.07 -4.70
N LEU A 184 -14.50 -0.51 -5.42
CA LEU A 184 -14.68 0.93 -5.58
C LEU A 184 -16.12 1.28 -5.17
N TYR A 185 -16.25 2.18 -4.22
CA TYR A 185 -17.55 2.59 -3.69
C TYR A 185 -17.83 4.02 -4.11
N ILE A 186 -18.75 4.18 -5.03
CA ILE A 186 -19.25 5.47 -5.47
C ILE A 186 -20.57 5.79 -4.75
N THR A 187 -20.81 7.06 -4.50
CA THR A 187 -22.08 7.52 -3.92
C THR A 187 -23.14 7.66 -5.01
N ASP A 188 -24.43 7.59 -4.63
CA ASP A 188 -25.55 7.83 -5.54
C ASP A 188 -25.40 9.17 -6.30
N LYS A 189 -24.90 10.20 -5.61
CA LYS A 189 -24.63 11.51 -6.21
C LYS A 189 -23.56 11.46 -7.30
N GLN A 190 -22.51 10.66 -7.11
CA GLN A 190 -21.46 10.47 -8.12
C GLN A 190 -21.96 9.67 -9.30
N GLU A 191 -22.80 8.68 -9.07
CA GLU A 191 -23.45 7.89 -10.10
C GLU A 191 -24.45 8.74 -10.91
N GLU A 192 -25.27 9.54 -10.25
CA GLU A 192 -26.20 10.47 -10.88
C GLU A 192 -25.45 11.49 -11.75
N PHE A 193 -24.34 12.05 -11.24
CA PHE A 193 -23.48 12.95 -12.00
C PHE A 193 -22.97 12.27 -13.28
N ALA A 194 -22.40 11.05 -13.15
CA ALA A 194 -21.87 10.32 -14.29
C ALA A 194 -22.97 10.01 -15.34
N ASN A 195 -24.12 9.55 -14.87
CA ASN A 195 -25.27 9.25 -15.72
C ASN A 195 -25.79 10.50 -16.44
N THR A 196 -25.89 11.62 -15.76
CA THR A 196 -26.31 12.90 -16.34
C THR A 196 -25.30 13.40 -17.38
N TYR A 197 -24.00 13.31 -17.06
CA TYR A 197 -22.95 13.67 -18.00
C TYR A 197 -22.96 12.81 -19.26
N LEU A 198 -23.09 11.49 -19.12
CA LEU A 198 -23.11 10.56 -20.26
C LEU A 198 -24.37 10.70 -21.14
N LYS A 199 -25.54 11.00 -20.55
CA LYS A 199 -26.79 11.23 -21.29
C LYS A 199 -26.70 12.39 -22.28
N GLN A 200 -25.82 13.38 -22.04
CA GLN A 200 -25.64 14.51 -22.97
C GLN A 200 -25.09 14.07 -24.32
N TYR A 201 -24.41 12.98 -24.39
CA TYR A 201 -23.74 12.48 -25.61
C TYR A 201 -24.51 11.36 -26.29
N TYR A 202 -25.56 10.79 -25.68
CA TYR A 202 -26.38 9.66 -26.20
C TYR A 202 -25.51 8.58 -26.90
N PRO A 203 -24.42 8.08 -26.30
CA PRO A 203 -23.50 7.22 -27.00
C PRO A 203 -24.14 5.85 -27.30
N LYS A 204 -24.14 5.44 -28.58
CA LYS A 204 -24.39 4.05 -28.95
C LYS A 204 -23.28 3.12 -28.45
N CYS A 205 -22.08 3.65 -28.36
CA CYS A 205 -20.90 2.98 -27.84
C CYS A 205 -20.01 4.03 -27.14
N LEU A 206 -19.50 3.72 -25.95
CA LEU A 206 -18.59 4.58 -25.20
C LEU A 206 -17.20 3.96 -25.24
N ILE A 207 -16.24 4.69 -25.78
CA ILE A 207 -14.83 4.30 -25.81
C ILE A 207 -14.04 5.26 -24.92
N GLY A 208 -13.44 4.72 -23.87
CA GLY A 208 -12.56 5.47 -22.97
C GLY A 208 -11.10 5.32 -23.39
N ILE A 209 -10.41 6.42 -23.66
CA ILE A 209 -8.98 6.43 -23.97
C ILE A 209 -8.24 7.20 -22.86
N ASN A 210 -7.33 6.53 -22.15
CA ASN A 210 -6.46 7.16 -21.17
C ASN A 210 -5.16 7.60 -21.86
N LEU A 211 -5.02 8.91 -22.05
CA LEU A 211 -3.84 9.52 -22.68
C LEU A 211 -2.71 9.84 -21.67
N GLU A 212 -3.03 9.87 -20.37
CA GLU A 212 -2.08 10.19 -19.32
C GLU A 212 -1.57 8.92 -18.63
N GLY A 213 -0.41 8.44 -19.06
CA GLY A 213 0.33 7.38 -18.37
C GLY A 213 1.59 7.94 -17.70
N ALA A 214 1.91 7.48 -16.48
CA ALA A 214 3.19 7.80 -15.83
C ALA A 214 4.36 7.01 -16.46
N VAL A 215 4.40 6.90 -17.78
CA VAL A 215 5.48 6.23 -18.49
C VAL A 215 6.66 7.19 -18.60
N LYS A 216 7.74 6.87 -17.91
CA LYS A 216 9.00 7.59 -18.04
C LYS A 216 9.46 7.57 -19.51
N GLY A 217 9.39 8.72 -20.16
CA GLY A 217 10.09 8.98 -21.41
C GLY A 217 9.37 8.63 -22.72
N LYS A 218 8.12 8.21 -22.72
CA LYS A 218 7.35 8.05 -23.95
C LYS A 218 6.08 8.90 -23.88
N ARG A 219 6.11 10.09 -24.48
CA ARG A 219 4.89 10.83 -24.84
C ARG A 219 4.30 10.17 -26.06
N ILE A 220 3.00 9.90 -26.04
CA ILE A 220 2.25 9.57 -27.25
C ILE A 220 2.29 10.85 -28.11
N GLN A 221 2.98 10.81 -29.23
CA GLN A 221 2.87 11.87 -30.22
C GLN A 221 1.55 11.66 -30.95
N PHE A 222 0.68 12.65 -30.86
CA PHE A 222 -0.52 12.68 -31.69
C PHE A 222 -0.03 12.87 -33.14
N VAL A 223 -0.32 11.91 -33.98
CA VAL A 223 -0.28 12.10 -35.44
C VAL A 223 -1.69 12.58 -35.79
N GLU A 224 -1.83 13.81 -36.26
CA GLU A 224 -3.04 14.26 -36.89
C GLU A 224 -3.27 13.34 -38.10
N LEU A 225 -4.34 12.57 -38.08
CA LEU A 225 -4.83 11.85 -39.24
C LEU A 225 -5.68 12.85 -40.02
N GLU A 226 -5.14 13.33 -41.13
CA GLU A 226 -5.88 14.06 -42.14
C GLU A 226 -6.98 13.19 -42.80
#